data_c35e0834794bc05acf501e7e7f6648ce
#
_entry.id   c35e0834794bc05acf501e7e7f6648ce
#
_cell.length_a   1.000
_cell.length_b   1.000
_cell.length_c   1.000
_cell.angle_alpha   90.00
_cell.angle_beta   90.00
_cell.angle_gamma   90.00
#
_symmetry.space_group_name_H-M   'P 1'
#
loop_
_entity.id
_entity.type
_entity.pdbx_description
1 polymer ?
#
loop_
_entity_poly.entity_id
_entity_poly.type
_entity_poly.pdbx_seq_one_letter_code
_entity_poly.pdbx_strand_id
1 'polypeptide(L)'
;MEDIAHLRQEYRKAALSEKDLPADPFVLFEKWLSEAIQAQLIEPNAFALATCDGKPHVRIVLLKGIEPPHLYFYTNYLSAKGQEIERQPWVAGCFWWGELERQVRFEGIASPAPDEKSDTYFASRPYE
;
A
#
# COMPACT_ATOMS: atom_id res chain seq x y z
N MET A 1 3.98 -32.25 1.03
CA MET A 1 3.85 -30.83 0.63
C MET A 1 4.24 -30.68 -0.83
N GLU A 2 3.46 -29.93 -1.57
CA GLU A 2 3.80 -29.65 -2.96
C GLU A 2 5.12 -28.88 -3.07
N ASP A 3 5.80 -29.04 -4.19
CA ASP A 3 7.01 -28.28 -4.46
C ASP A 3 6.63 -26.83 -4.75
N ILE A 4 6.86 -25.97 -3.78
CA ILE A 4 6.50 -24.55 -3.85
C ILE A 4 7.16 -23.86 -5.03
N ALA A 5 8.37 -24.28 -5.39
CA ALA A 5 9.11 -23.66 -6.49
C ALA A 5 8.40 -23.78 -7.84
N HIS A 6 7.50 -24.75 -7.97
CA HIS A 6 6.74 -24.95 -9.20
C HIS A 6 5.39 -24.26 -9.21
N LEU A 7 4.98 -23.61 -8.11
CA LEU A 7 3.75 -22.85 -8.05
C LEU A 7 3.96 -21.52 -8.75
N ARG A 8 3.47 -21.43 -9.97
CA ARG A 8 3.62 -20.21 -10.74
C ARG A 8 2.47 -20.10 -11.75
N GLN A 9 2.02 -18.88 -11.94
CA GLN A 9 1.01 -18.58 -12.95
C GLN A 9 1.66 -17.86 -14.13
N GLU A 10 1.13 -18.09 -15.32
CA GLU A 10 1.51 -17.28 -16.46
C GLU A 10 0.76 -15.96 -16.40
N TYR A 11 1.49 -14.87 -16.54
CA TYR A 11 0.91 -13.54 -16.54
C TYR A 11 0.48 -13.20 -17.97
N ARG A 12 -0.84 -13.23 -18.20
CA ARG A 12 -1.43 -13.04 -19.53
C ARG A 12 -2.32 -11.82 -19.65
N LYS A 13 -2.47 -11.06 -18.55
CA LYS A 13 -3.28 -9.86 -18.57
C LYS A 13 -2.54 -8.75 -19.30
N ALA A 14 -3.26 -7.68 -19.65
CA ALA A 14 -2.69 -6.61 -20.46
C ALA A 14 -1.36 -6.11 -19.90
N ALA A 15 -0.36 -6.05 -20.75
CA ALA A 15 0.96 -5.55 -20.36
C ALA A 15 0.91 -4.04 -20.13
N LEU A 16 1.65 -3.58 -19.13
CA LEU A 16 1.81 -2.17 -18.87
C LEU A 16 2.87 -1.60 -19.79
N SER A 17 2.49 -0.60 -20.59
CA SER A 17 3.40 0.07 -21.52
C SER A 17 3.66 1.48 -21.03
N GLU A 18 4.88 1.98 -21.21
CA GLU A 18 5.22 3.36 -20.88
C GLU A 18 4.32 4.37 -21.58
N LYS A 19 3.83 4.05 -22.77
CA LYS A 19 2.92 4.91 -23.51
C LYS A 19 1.57 5.08 -22.84
N ASP A 20 1.17 4.10 -22.03
CA ASP A 20 -0.12 4.08 -21.36
C ASP A 20 -0.05 4.58 -19.93
N LEU A 21 1.14 4.99 -19.46
CA LEU A 21 1.32 5.47 -18.10
C LEU A 21 0.89 6.93 -17.99
N PRO A 22 -0.01 7.26 -17.05
CA PRO A 22 -0.30 8.66 -16.74
C PRO A 22 0.95 9.33 -16.18
N ALA A 23 1.04 10.65 -16.34
CA ALA A 23 2.13 11.42 -15.76
C ALA A 23 2.10 11.39 -14.23
N ASP A 24 0.91 11.32 -13.64
CA ASP A 24 0.72 11.25 -12.19
C ASP A 24 0.47 9.79 -11.78
N PRO A 25 1.36 9.20 -10.99
CA PRO A 25 1.18 7.81 -10.55
C PRO A 25 -0.09 7.59 -9.73
N PHE A 26 -0.61 8.61 -9.05
CA PHE A 26 -1.86 8.47 -8.31
C PHE A 26 -3.06 8.23 -9.21
N VAL A 27 -3.04 8.78 -10.42
CA VAL A 27 -4.10 8.52 -11.40
C VAL A 27 -4.16 7.04 -11.74
N LEU A 28 -3.01 6.42 -12.00
CA LEU A 28 -2.95 5.00 -12.29
C LEU A 28 -3.31 4.16 -11.07
N PHE A 29 -2.82 4.54 -9.90
CA PHE A 29 -3.12 3.81 -8.66
C PHE A 29 -4.63 3.81 -8.38
N GLU A 30 -5.27 4.97 -8.47
CA GLU A 30 -6.72 5.07 -8.22
C GLU A 30 -7.52 4.27 -9.25
N LYS A 31 -7.09 4.30 -10.50
CA LYS A 31 -7.72 3.49 -11.55
C LYS A 31 -7.60 2.00 -11.23
N TRP A 32 -6.41 1.55 -10.87
CA TRP A 32 -6.17 0.15 -10.55
C TRP A 32 -6.92 -0.30 -9.29
N LEU A 33 -6.97 0.55 -8.28
CA LEU A 33 -7.73 0.26 -7.07
C LEU A 33 -9.23 0.13 -7.40
N SER A 34 -9.74 1.05 -8.20
CA SER A 34 -11.13 0.99 -8.64
C SER A 34 -11.41 -0.31 -9.39
N GLU A 35 -10.51 -0.74 -10.27
CA GLU A 35 -10.65 -1.99 -10.99
C GLU A 35 -10.61 -3.19 -10.06
N ALA A 36 -9.77 -3.15 -9.03
CA ALA A 36 -9.73 -4.20 -8.03
C ALA A 36 -11.03 -4.30 -7.24
N ILE A 37 -11.61 -3.15 -6.90
CA ILE A 37 -12.90 -3.10 -6.21
C ILE A 37 -14.01 -3.67 -7.10
N GLN A 38 -14.04 -3.25 -8.37
CA GLN A 38 -15.04 -3.73 -9.33
C GLN A 38 -14.91 -5.22 -9.60
N ALA A 39 -13.71 -5.74 -9.57
CA ALA A 39 -13.45 -7.17 -9.75
C ALA A 39 -13.77 -7.97 -8.48
N GLN A 40 -14.18 -7.29 -7.40
CA GLN A 40 -14.57 -7.92 -6.13
C GLN A 40 -13.46 -8.75 -5.51
N LEU A 41 -12.23 -8.26 -5.60
CA LEU A 41 -11.11 -8.89 -4.92
C LEU A 41 -11.30 -8.80 -3.40
N ILE A 42 -10.75 -9.77 -2.68
CA ILE A 42 -10.82 -9.77 -1.23
C ILE A 42 -9.99 -8.61 -0.68
N GLU A 43 -10.63 -7.72 0.06
CA GLU A 43 -10.00 -6.55 0.68
C GLU A 43 -8.99 -5.85 -0.24
N PRO A 44 -9.44 -5.26 -1.35
CA PRO A 44 -8.51 -4.64 -2.29
C PRO A 44 -7.73 -3.46 -1.69
N ASN A 45 -8.21 -2.88 -0.60
CA ASN A 45 -7.54 -1.80 0.12
C ASN A 45 -6.53 -2.28 1.16
N ALA A 46 -6.34 -3.59 1.30
CA ALA A 46 -5.33 -4.13 2.21
C ALA A 46 -3.95 -4.03 1.57
N PHE A 47 -2.96 -3.68 2.37
CA PHE A 47 -1.59 -3.66 1.90
C PHE A 47 -0.62 -4.03 3.01
N ALA A 48 0.55 -4.51 2.61
CA ALA A 48 1.63 -4.79 3.55
C ALA A 48 2.35 -3.49 3.87
N LEU A 49 2.43 -3.15 5.15
CA LEU A 49 3.14 -1.97 5.61
C LEU A 49 4.43 -2.39 6.30
N ALA A 50 5.55 -1.91 5.80
CA ALA A 50 6.86 -2.16 6.36
C ALA A 50 7.35 -0.96 7.14
N THR A 51 7.84 -1.22 8.34
CA THR A 51 8.46 -0.21 9.21
C THR A 51 9.80 -0.75 9.70
N CYS A 52 10.65 0.11 10.23
CA CYS A 52 11.97 -0.29 10.73
C CYS A 52 12.35 0.54 11.95
N ASP A 53 12.83 -0.12 12.99
CA ASP A 53 13.37 0.53 14.18
C ASP A 53 14.70 -0.12 14.58
N GLY A 54 15.53 -0.42 13.59
CA GLY A 54 16.73 -1.23 13.74
C GLY A 54 16.51 -2.64 13.22
N LYS A 55 15.28 -3.09 13.25
CA LYS A 55 14.84 -4.34 12.62
C LYS A 55 13.64 -4.04 11.74
N PRO A 56 13.55 -4.67 10.58
CA PRO A 56 12.36 -4.49 9.74
C PRO A 56 11.18 -5.27 10.28
N HIS A 57 10.00 -4.66 10.15
CA HIS A 57 8.73 -5.27 10.54
C HIS A 57 7.74 -5.10 9.40
N VAL A 58 6.81 -6.04 9.25
CA VAL A 58 5.78 -5.95 8.23
C VAL A 58 4.47 -6.50 8.77
N ARG A 59 3.37 -5.84 8.43
CA ARG A 59 2.02 -6.26 8.79
C ARG A 59 1.04 -5.77 7.74
N ILE A 60 -0.16 -6.34 7.72
CA ILE A 60 -1.22 -5.90 6.80
C ILE A 60 -2.02 -4.81 7.49
N VAL A 61 -2.24 -3.72 6.78
CA VAL A 61 -3.12 -2.63 7.22
C VAL A 61 -4.08 -2.30 6.09
N LEU A 62 -5.09 -1.50 6.39
CA LEU A 62 -6.09 -1.11 5.41
C LEU A 62 -5.92 0.35 5.04
N LEU A 63 -5.92 0.63 3.74
CA LEU A 63 -5.97 1.98 3.23
C LEU A 63 -7.37 2.54 3.51
N LYS A 64 -7.44 3.73 4.08
CA LYS A 64 -8.70 4.37 4.45
C LYS A 64 -9.02 5.59 3.61
N GLY A 65 -8.06 6.14 2.92
CA GLY A 65 -8.32 7.30 2.07
C GLY A 65 -7.12 7.65 1.22
N ILE A 66 -7.40 8.38 0.14
CA ILE A 66 -6.38 8.88 -0.77
C ILE A 66 -6.67 10.36 -0.99
N GLU A 67 -5.69 11.19 -0.64
CA GLU A 67 -5.72 12.63 -0.94
C GLU A 67 -4.33 12.97 -1.48
N PRO A 68 -4.10 12.82 -2.79
CA PRO A 68 -2.76 12.94 -3.33
C PRO A 68 -2.04 14.22 -2.88
N PRO A 69 -0.79 14.12 -2.46
CA PRO A 69 0.09 12.94 -2.50
C PRO A 69 0.02 12.08 -1.24
N HIS A 70 -1.09 12.07 -0.51
CA HIS A 70 -1.22 11.37 0.77
C HIS A 70 -2.04 10.11 0.65
N LEU A 71 -1.58 9.06 1.32
CA LEU A 71 -2.33 7.83 1.55
C LEU A 71 -2.60 7.73 3.04
N TYR A 72 -3.85 7.48 3.41
CA TYR A 72 -4.26 7.39 4.82
C TYR A 72 -4.50 5.96 5.21
N PHE A 73 -3.92 5.54 6.33
CA PHE A 73 -4.16 4.23 6.89
C PHE A 73 -4.35 4.35 8.39
N TYR A 74 -5.01 3.36 8.96
CA TYR A 74 -5.36 3.33 10.36
C TYR A 74 -4.30 2.63 11.19
N THR A 75 -3.93 3.21 12.32
CA THR A 75 -3.05 2.56 13.30
C THR A 75 -3.36 3.07 14.69
N ASN A 76 -3.01 2.27 15.69
CA ASN A 76 -3.15 2.66 17.08
C ASN A 76 -1.82 3.22 17.56
N TYR A 77 -1.82 4.45 18.07
CA TYR A 77 -0.62 5.10 18.61
C TYR A 77 0.05 4.32 19.72
N LEU A 78 -0.74 3.61 20.52
CA LEU A 78 -0.21 2.86 21.65
C LEU A 78 0.34 1.49 21.25
N SER A 79 0.16 1.08 19.99
CA SER A 79 0.71 -0.17 19.51
C SER A 79 2.21 -0.03 19.23
N ALA A 80 2.89 -1.17 19.16
CA ALA A 80 4.30 -1.19 18.76
C ALA A 80 4.51 -0.55 17.38
N LYS A 81 3.57 -0.79 16.46
CA LYS A 81 3.59 -0.20 15.12
C LYS A 81 3.56 1.33 15.16
N GLY A 82 2.67 1.91 15.95
CA GLY A 82 2.57 3.36 16.10
C GLY A 82 3.84 3.96 16.69
N GLN A 83 4.42 3.31 17.69
CA GLN A 83 5.65 3.75 18.32
C GLN A 83 6.84 3.64 17.37
N GLU A 84 6.89 2.59 16.56
CA GLU A 84 7.93 2.43 15.54
C GLU A 84 7.90 3.58 14.54
N ILE A 85 6.71 3.96 14.07
CA ILE A 85 6.55 5.05 13.12
C ILE A 85 7.01 6.38 13.71
N GLU A 86 6.72 6.64 14.97
CA GLU A 86 7.19 7.86 15.62
C GLU A 86 8.70 7.95 15.68
N ARG A 87 9.38 6.83 15.96
CA ARG A 87 10.84 6.80 16.07
C ARG A 87 11.53 6.80 14.72
N GLN A 88 10.93 6.14 13.74
CA GLN A 88 11.47 6.04 12.39
C GLN A 88 10.32 6.19 11.41
N PRO A 89 10.12 7.39 10.87
CA PRO A 89 8.92 7.68 10.07
C PRO A 89 8.94 7.12 8.65
N TRP A 90 10.09 6.63 8.17
CA TRP A 90 10.14 6.04 6.84
C TRP A 90 9.41 4.71 6.80
N VAL A 91 8.51 4.58 5.84
CA VAL A 91 7.70 3.38 5.67
C VAL A 91 7.69 2.97 4.21
N ALA A 92 7.35 1.71 3.98
CA ALA A 92 7.12 1.19 2.64
C ALA A 92 5.82 0.41 2.64
N GLY A 93 5.14 0.39 1.51
CA GLY A 93 3.90 -0.35 1.38
C GLY A 93 3.86 -1.13 0.09
N CYS A 94 3.07 -2.18 0.08
CA CYS A 94 2.90 -3.02 -1.10
C CYS A 94 1.47 -3.53 -1.18
N PHE A 95 0.79 -3.20 -2.28
CA PHE A 95 -0.49 -3.80 -2.64
C PHE A 95 -0.22 -4.94 -3.60
N TRP A 96 -0.89 -6.06 -3.39
CA TRP A 96 -0.80 -7.19 -4.29
C TRP A 96 -2.21 -7.59 -4.74
N TRP A 97 -2.50 -7.36 -6.01
CA TRP A 97 -3.77 -7.75 -6.63
C TRP A 97 -3.48 -8.85 -7.64
N GLY A 98 -3.18 -10.06 -7.09
CA GLY A 98 -2.70 -11.17 -7.88
C GLY A 98 -3.63 -11.60 -8.99
N GLU A 99 -4.96 -11.53 -8.76
CA GLU A 99 -5.94 -11.90 -9.77
C GLU A 99 -5.92 -10.96 -10.98
N LEU A 100 -5.46 -9.72 -10.78
CA LEU A 100 -5.28 -8.75 -11.86
C LEU A 100 -3.82 -8.67 -12.30
N GLU A 101 -2.96 -9.49 -11.71
CA GLU A 101 -1.51 -9.53 -12.02
C GLU A 101 -0.86 -8.16 -11.84
N ARG A 102 -1.21 -7.48 -10.74
CA ARG A 102 -0.73 -6.14 -10.44
C ARG A 102 -0.14 -6.04 -9.06
N GLN A 103 0.95 -5.31 -8.96
CA GLN A 103 1.58 -4.96 -7.71
C GLN A 103 1.84 -3.46 -7.70
N VAL A 104 1.52 -2.80 -6.58
CA VAL A 104 1.82 -1.39 -6.40
C VAL A 104 2.66 -1.26 -5.14
N ARG A 105 3.82 -0.62 -5.27
CA ARG A 105 4.71 -0.36 -4.15
C ARG A 105 4.88 1.13 -3.96
N PHE A 106 5.03 1.54 -2.71
CA PHE A 106 5.33 2.94 -2.41
C PHE A 106 6.27 3.03 -1.22
N GLU A 107 6.95 4.16 -1.13
CA GLU A 107 7.78 4.52 0.01
C GLU A 107 7.45 5.94 0.39
N GLY A 108 7.57 6.25 1.66
CA GLY A 108 7.27 7.60 2.08
C GLY A 108 7.53 7.83 3.55
N ILE A 109 7.16 9.01 3.99
CA ILE A 109 7.27 9.43 5.38
C ILE A 109 5.88 9.42 5.98
N ALA A 110 5.72 8.68 7.07
CA ALA A 110 4.45 8.62 7.78
C ALA A 110 4.41 9.71 8.86
N SER A 111 3.25 10.33 9.02
CA SER A 111 3.02 11.33 10.05
C SER A 111 1.56 11.25 10.49
N PRO A 112 1.23 11.76 11.69
CA PRO A 112 -0.17 11.78 12.12
C PRO A 112 -1.03 12.57 11.15
N ALA A 113 -2.23 12.04 10.87
CA ALA A 113 -3.19 12.72 10.03
C ALA A 113 -3.75 13.95 10.76
N PRO A 114 -4.33 14.91 10.01
CA PRO A 114 -4.99 16.05 10.63
C PRO A 114 -6.05 15.65 11.66
N ASP A 115 -6.28 16.47 12.67
CA ASP A 115 -7.18 16.18 13.79
C ASP A 115 -8.56 15.74 13.36
N GLU A 116 -9.08 16.32 12.30
CA GLU A 116 -10.40 15.96 11.78
C GLU A 116 -10.48 14.53 11.24
N LYS A 117 -9.32 13.90 11.05
CA LYS A 117 -9.24 12.53 10.55
C LYS A 117 -9.08 11.50 11.67
N SER A 118 -8.99 11.92 12.90
CA SER A 118 -8.78 11.05 14.05
C SER A 118 -7.31 10.84 14.39
N ASP A 119 -7.02 10.78 15.68
CA ASP A 119 -5.66 10.56 16.20
C ASP A 119 -5.07 9.21 15.85
N THR A 120 -5.89 8.29 15.32
CA THR A 120 -5.45 6.93 15.01
C THR A 120 -5.04 6.74 13.57
N TYR A 121 -5.11 7.78 12.73
CA TYR A 121 -4.69 7.71 11.33
C TYR A 121 -3.30 8.28 11.14
N PHE A 122 -2.57 7.68 10.22
CA PHE A 122 -1.32 8.24 9.72
C PHE A 122 -1.43 8.48 8.23
N ALA A 123 -0.73 9.53 7.77
CA ALA A 123 -0.59 9.78 6.34
C ALA A 123 0.81 9.37 5.92
N SER A 124 0.93 8.75 4.76
CA SER A 124 2.22 8.48 4.14
C SER A 124 2.33 9.23 2.84
N ARG A 125 3.54 9.66 2.51
CA ARG A 125 3.81 10.41 1.31
C ARG A 125 4.66 9.54 0.40
N PRO A 126 4.12 9.09 -0.76
CA PRO A 126 4.91 8.24 -1.65
C PRO A 126 6.06 9.00 -2.27
N TYR A 127 7.14 8.27 -2.53
CA TYR A 127 8.28 8.78 -3.29
C TYR A 127 8.28 8.15 -4.67
N GLU A 128 8.59 8.96 -5.63
CA GLU A 128 8.71 8.52 -7.01
C GLU A 128 10.15 8.17 -7.36
#